data_c80ba7201e3eb0c5b8361436e75bd5f6
#
_entry.id   c80ba7201e3eb0c5b8361436e75bd5f6
#
_cell.length_a   1.000
_cell.length_b   1.000
_cell.length_c   1.000
_cell.angle_alpha   90.00
_cell.angle_beta   90.00
_cell.angle_gamma   90.00
#
_symmetry.space_group_name_H-M   'P 1'
#
loop_
_entity.id
_entity.type
_entity.pdbx_description
1 polymer ?
#
loop_
_entity_poly.entity_id
_entity_poly.type
_entity_poly.pdbx_seq_one_letter_code
_entity_poly.pdbx_strand_id
1 'polypeptide(L)'
;MSLIDFSKIADRAKKKEQQPEQFPYDNFFPESVSFVGEPWSILSKHIGKLERGAVINFWTFGRYAMHDIVSYVCRQVGPCSVSACTWAITEKAVTQILSRIKDGLITDFRLWIDPRVKVRNPIPLQMCQANFLVAIAPVHAKICLFENANWKISVSGSLNFTTNPQPERGIIQVIDSVFNRDKEIIDEQFNRTAKN
;
A
#
# COMPACT_ATOMS: atom_id res chain seq x y z
N MET A 1 19.37 5.51 -47.09
CA MET A 1 19.64 5.99 -45.72
C MET A 1 18.53 6.97 -45.35
N SER A 2 17.61 6.57 -44.46
CA SER A 2 16.51 7.42 -44.03
C SER A 2 17.00 8.30 -42.88
N LEU A 3 17.05 9.63 -43.15
CA LEU A 3 17.36 10.61 -42.13
C LEU A 3 16.21 10.69 -41.12
N ILE A 4 16.51 10.48 -39.87
CA ILE A 4 15.54 10.64 -38.77
C ILE A 4 15.18 12.12 -38.69
N ASP A 5 13.90 12.44 -38.91
CA ASP A 5 13.37 13.80 -38.81
C ASP A 5 13.20 14.22 -37.35
N PHE A 6 14.19 14.95 -36.84
CA PHE A 6 14.21 15.44 -35.44
C PHE A 6 13.12 16.48 -35.14
N SER A 7 12.49 17.10 -36.17
CA SER A 7 11.40 18.06 -35.96
C SER A 7 10.15 17.35 -35.36
N LYS A 8 9.90 16.10 -35.75
CA LYS A 8 8.78 15.29 -35.24
C LYS A 8 9.00 14.81 -33.80
N ILE A 9 10.25 14.77 -33.33
CA ILE A 9 10.57 14.41 -31.94
C ILE A 9 10.32 15.63 -31.04
N ALA A 10 10.67 16.82 -31.46
CA ALA A 10 10.41 18.07 -30.74
C ALA A 10 8.91 18.36 -30.57
N ASP A 11 8.11 18.09 -31.58
CA ASP A 11 6.65 18.27 -31.54
C ASP A 11 5.97 17.22 -30.63
N ARG A 12 6.52 15.99 -30.53
CA ARG A 12 6.06 14.99 -29.54
C ARG A 12 6.41 15.36 -28.10
N ALA A 13 7.52 16.02 -27.85
CA ALA A 13 7.90 16.50 -26.53
C ALA A 13 6.99 17.65 -26.08
N LYS A 14 6.67 18.61 -26.99
CA LYS A 14 5.73 19.69 -26.66
C LYS A 14 4.30 19.24 -26.44
N LYS A 15 3.86 18.13 -27.05
CA LYS A 15 2.54 17.53 -26.79
C LYS A 15 2.43 16.86 -25.42
N LYS A 16 3.53 16.62 -24.69
CA LYS A 16 3.54 16.06 -23.32
C LYS A 16 3.35 17.10 -22.21
N GLU A 17 3.39 18.39 -22.53
CA GLU A 17 3.08 19.49 -21.60
C GLU A 17 1.62 19.95 -21.63
N GLN A 18 0.75 19.23 -22.33
CA GLN A 18 -0.69 19.43 -22.15
C GLN A 18 -1.05 18.97 -20.74
N GLN A 19 -1.64 19.88 -19.95
CA GLN A 19 -2.19 19.63 -18.63
C GLN A 19 -2.92 18.28 -18.62
N PRO A 20 -2.78 17.48 -17.55
CA PRO A 20 -3.47 16.20 -17.47
C PRO A 20 -4.97 16.46 -17.71
N GLU A 21 -5.54 15.73 -18.68
CA GLU A 21 -6.98 15.76 -18.92
C GLU A 21 -7.71 15.64 -17.57
N GLN A 22 -8.56 16.60 -17.31
CA GLN A 22 -9.42 16.62 -16.12
C GLN A 22 -10.27 15.35 -16.18
N PHE A 23 -9.98 14.38 -15.30
CA PHE A 23 -10.76 13.16 -15.26
C PHE A 23 -12.19 13.48 -14.87
N PRO A 24 -13.23 12.87 -15.49
CA PRO A 24 -14.65 13.17 -15.26
C PRO A 24 -15.15 12.88 -13.84
N TYR A 25 -14.25 12.60 -12.90
CA TYR A 25 -14.53 12.31 -11.49
C TYR A 25 -14.44 13.52 -10.55
N ASP A 26 -14.09 14.73 -11.06
CA ASP A 26 -14.03 15.95 -10.25
C ASP A 26 -15.39 16.32 -9.61
N ASN A 27 -16.49 15.85 -10.20
CA ASN A 27 -17.84 16.06 -9.66
C ASN A 27 -18.22 15.09 -8.51
N PHE A 28 -17.40 14.05 -8.24
CA PHE A 28 -17.64 13.12 -7.13
C PHE A 28 -17.00 13.58 -5.83
N PHE A 29 -16.10 14.56 -5.88
CA PHE A 29 -15.44 15.14 -4.72
C PHE A 29 -15.72 16.63 -4.71
N PRO A 30 -16.63 17.12 -3.82
CA PRO A 30 -16.86 18.54 -3.71
C PRO A 30 -15.57 19.23 -3.28
N GLU A 31 -15.15 20.20 -4.08
CA GLU A 31 -14.06 21.14 -3.89
C GLU A 31 -12.64 20.58 -3.80
N SER A 32 -11.77 21.10 -4.64
CA SER A 32 -10.31 20.99 -4.56
C SER A 32 -9.82 21.60 -3.24
N VAL A 33 -9.93 20.85 -2.16
CA VAL A 33 -9.33 21.21 -0.89
C VAL A 33 -7.85 20.87 -1.01
N SER A 34 -7.01 21.90 -1.04
CA SER A 34 -5.57 21.77 -0.84
C SER A 34 -5.33 21.26 0.59
N PHE A 35 -5.26 19.93 0.76
CA PHE A 35 -5.02 19.34 2.05
C PHE A 35 -3.53 19.43 2.40
N VAL A 36 -3.14 20.49 3.08
CA VAL A 36 -1.99 20.50 3.99
C VAL A 36 -2.52 19.94 5.32
N GLY A 37 -2.81 18.66 5.36
CA GLY A 37 -3.30 17.97 6.54
C GLY A 37 -2.86 16.52 6.51
N GLU A 38 -2.68 15.92 7.68
CA GLU A 38 -2.28 14.52 7.78
C GLU A 38 -3.19 13.61 6.94
N PRO A 39 -2.66 12.54 6.34
CA PRO A 39 -3.44 11.53 5.57
C PRO A 39 -4.69 11.02 6.29
N TRP A 40 -4.71 11.15 7.62
CA TRP A 40 -5.82 10.77 8.48
C TRP A 40 -7.17 11.41 8.11
N SER A 41 -7.21 12.71 7.85
CA SER A 41 -8.47 13.39 7.52
C SER A 41 -9.05 12.92 6.18
N ILE A 42 -8.17 12.61 5.24
CA ILE A 42 -8.56 12.08 3.92
C ILE A 42 -9.06 10.64 4.07
N LEU A 43 -8.33 9.79 4.80
CA LEU A 43 -8.69 8.40 5.02
C LEU A 43 -9.99 8.26 5.80
N SER A 44 -10.23 9.10 6.84
CA SER A 44 -11.49 9.08 7.59
C SER A 44 -12.69 9.46 6.73
N LYS A 45 -12.51 10.35 5.75
CA LYS A 45 -13.56 10.73 4.79
C LYS A 45 -13.82 9.64 3.74
N HIS A 46 -12.77 8.96 3.25
CA HIS A 46 -12.85 7.98 2.17
C HIS A 46 -13.16 6.56 2.65
N ILE A 47 -12.62 6.17 3.79
CA ILE A 47 -12.77 4.83 4.36
C ILE A 47 -13.82 4.83 5.48
N GLY A 48 -13.81 5.87 6.32
CA GLY A 48 -14.72 5.98 7.46
C GLY A 48 -14.35 5.01 8.59
N LYS A 49 -15.30 4.78 9.48
CA LYS A 49 -15.17 3.87 10.61
C LYS A 49 -15.22 2.42 10.13
N LEU A 50 -14.33 1.59 10.65
CA LEU A 50 -14.33 0.16 10.39
C LEU A 50 -15.39 -0.53 11.26
N GLU A 51 -16.18 -1.40 10.65
CA GLU A 51 -17.22 -2.18 11.33
C GLU A 51 -17.12 -3.65 10.92
N ARG A 52 -17.48 -4.57 11.80
CA ARG A 52 -17.46 -6.01 11.49
C ARG A 52 -18.42 -6.32 10.36
N GLY A 53 -17.99 -7.16 9.43
CA GLY A 53 -18.75 -7.52 8.22
C GLY A 53 -18.63 -6.47 7.10
N ALA A 54 -17.96 -5.36 7.32
CA ALA A 54 -17.84 -4.30 6.32
C ALA A 54 -16.95 -4.72 5.14
N VAL A 55 -17.34 -4.25 3.95
CA VAL A 55 -16.57 -4.29 2.72
C VAL A 55 -16.49 -2.87 2.17
N ILE A 56 -15.31 -2.26 2.21
CA ILE A 56 -15.09 -0.87 1.85
C ILE A 56 -14.20 -0.79 0.63
N ASN A 57 -14.74 -0.29 -0.48
CA ASN A 57 -13.97 -0.02 -1.69
C ASN A 57 -13.47 1.43 -1.65
N PHE A 58 -12.21 1.66 -2.05
CA PHE A 58 -11.63 2.98 -2.07
C PHE A 58 -10.72 3.20 -3.28
N TRP A 59 -10.48 4.48 -3.61
CA TRP A 59 -9.54 4.91 -4.63
C TRP A 59 -8.58 5.94 -4.02
N THR A 60 -7.28 5.86 -4.36
CA THR A 60 -6.27 6.73 -3.75
C THR A 60 -6.12 8.07 -4.43
N PHE A 61 -6.21 8.12 -5.74
CA PHE A 61 -5.91 9.32 -6.55
C PHE A 61 -4.58 10.00 -6.16
N GLY A 62 -3.56 9.20 -5.82
CA GLY A 62 -2.25 9.70 -5.41
C GLY A 62 -2.18 10.35 -4.03
N ARG A 63 -3.27 10.36 -3.27
CA ARG A 63 -3.37 11.09 -1.98
C ARG A 63 -2.81 10.31 -0.80
N TYR A 64 -2.80 8.97 -0.87
CA TYR A 64 -2.29 8.08 0.17
C TYR A 64 -1.84 6.75 -0.43
N ALA A 65 -1.02 6.01 0.31
CA ALA A 65 -0.45 4.74 -0.09
C ALA A 65 -0.78 3.64 0.94
N MET A 66 -0.34 2.40 0.71
CA MET A 66 -0.63 1.28 1.61
C MET A 66 -0.16 1.54 3.05
N HIS A 67 1.00 2.16 3.25
CA HIS A 67 1.51 2.47 4.59
C HIS A 67 0.66 3.50 5.37
N ASP A 68 -0.04 4.39 4.66
CA ASP A 68 -0.99 5.32 5.29
C ASP A 68 -2.25 4.56 5.74
N ILE A 69 -2.73 3.60 4.92
CA ILE A 69 -3.84 2.71 5.27
C ILE A 69 -3.47 1.84 6.48
N VAL A 70 -2.24 1.30 6.51
CA VAL A 70 -1.74 0.54 7.66
C VAL A 70 -1.84 1.39 8.94
N SER A 71 -1.35 2.61 8.91
CA SER A 71 -1.44 3.52 10.05
C SER A 71 -2.89 3.83 10.43
N TYR A 72 -3.78 3.99 9.44
CA TYR A 72 -5.19 4.27 9.65
C TYR A 72 -5.93 3.11 10.31
N VAL A 73 -5.76 1.90 9.80
CA VAL A 73 -6.38 0.69 10.37
C VAL A 73 -5.89 0.46 11.79
N CYS A 74 -4.57 0.46 12.04
CA CYS A 74 -4.02 0.24 13.38
C CYS A 74 -4.55 1.25 14.41
N ARG A 75 -4.73 2.52 14.05
CA ARG A 75 -5.32 3.51 14.96
C ARG A 75 -6.79 3.24 15.30
N GLN A 76 -7.55 2.61 14.40
CA GLN A 76 -8.96 2.28 14.67
C GLN A 76 -9.12 1.01 15.49
N VAL A 77 -8.28 0.01 15.26
CA VAL A 77 -8.42 -1.31 15.88
C VAL A 77 -7.59 -1.48 17.14
N GLY A 78 -6.67 -0.54 17.41
CA GLY A 78 -5.69 -0.62 18.48
C GLY A 78 -4.51 -1.53 18.13
N PRO A 79 -3.66 -1.89 19.13
CA PRO A 79 -2.50 -2.73 18.92
C PRO A 79 -2.84 -4.03 18.19
N CYS A 80 -2.14 -4.32 17.09
CA CYS A 80 -2.37 -5.51 16.27
C CYS A 80 -1.10 -6.00 15.59
N SER A 81 -1.05 -7.28 15.24
CA SER A 81 -0.05 -7.81 14.31
C SER A 81 -0.42 -7.47 12.88
N VAL A 82 0.60 -7.25 12.04
CA VAL A 82 0.42 -6.94 10.62
C VAL A 82 1.24 -7.90 9.77
N SER A 83 0.59 -8.57 8.82
CA SER A 83 1.27 -9.39 7.82
C SER A 83 1.01 -8.78 6.44
N ALA A 84 2.07 -8.49 5.70
CA ALA A 84 1.94 -7.84 4.41
C ALA A 84 2.62 -8.63 3.29
N CYS A 85 2.05 -8.56 2.08
CA CYS A 85 2.78 -8.90 0.88
C CYS A 85 2.72 -7.75 -0.12
N THR A 86 3.84 -7.51 -0.84
CA THR A 86 3.94 -6.42 -1.80
C THR A 86 5.02 -6.67 -2.84
N TRP A 87 4.91 -5.99 -3.96
CA TRP A 87 5.91 -6.01 -5.00
C TRP A 87 7.01 -4.96 -4.80
N ALA A 88 6.71 -3.84 -4.13
CA ALA A 88 7.64 -2.73 -3.92
C ALA A 88 7.39 -2.01 -2.60
N ILE A 89 8.46 -1.48 -2.02
CA ILE A 89 8.44 -0.71 -0.78
C ILE A 89 9.46 0.43 -0.85
N THR A 90 9.19 1.56 -0.20
CA THR A 90 10.07 2.73 -0.09
C THR A 90 10.59 2.91 1.34
N GLU A 91 11.68 3.67 1.50
CA GLU A 91 12.22 4.04 2.82
C GLU A 91 11.19 4.76 3.69
N LYS A 92 10.42 5.68 3.08
CA LYS A 92 9.33 6.39 3.75
C LYS A 92 8.33 5.41 4.37
N ALA A 93 7.93 4.39 3.62
CA ALA A 93 6.99 3.38 4.08
C ALA A 93 7.57 2.58 5.26
N VAL A 94 8.83 2.14 5.16
CA VAL A 94 9.50 1.41 6.26
C VAL A 94 9.59 2.28 7.51
N THR A 95 10.01 3.53 7.37
CA THR A 95 10.11 4.49 8.49
C THR A 95 8.76 4.71 9.16
N GLN A 96 7.68 4.80 8.38
CA GLN A 96 6.33 4.97 8.93
C GLN A 96 5.87 3.72 9.70
N ILE A 97 6.15 2.52 9.19
CA ILE A 97 5.85 1.26 9.88
C ILE A 97 6.64 1.18 11.20
N LEU A 98 7.94 1.50 11.18
CA LEU A 98 8.79 1.52 12.38
C LEU A 98 8.25 2.51 13.43
N SER A 99 7.77 3.68 13.00
CA SER A 99 7.10 4.62 13.90
C SER A 99 5.87 3.99 14.56
N ARG A 100 5.04 3.24 13.81
CA ARG A 100 3.85 2.58 14.39
C ARG A 100 4.20 1.43 15.34
N ILE A 101 5.31 0.74 15.10
CA ILE A 101 5.85 -0.25 16.05
C ILE A 101 6.32 0.46 17.33
N LYS A 102 7.07 1.54 17.21
CA LYS A 102 7.53 2.35 18.35
C LYS A 102 6.36 2.92 19.16
N ASP A 103 5.29 3.32 18.50
CA ASP A 103 4.06 3.83 19.14
C ASP A 103 3.21 2.71 19.79
N GLY A 104 3.61 1.43 19.65
CA GLY A 104 2.89 0.26 20.18
C GLY A 104 1.61 -0.08 19.42
N LEU A 105 1.36 0.54 18.26
CA LEU A 105 0.19 0.24 17.41
C LEU A 105 0.39 -1.01 16.57
N ILE A 106 1.62 -1.32 16.19
CA ILE A 106 1.97 -2.57 15.51
C ILE A 106 2.79 -3.40 16.50
N THR A 107 2.26 -4.55 16.91
CA THR A 107 2.90 -5.46 17.88
C THR A 107 3.90 -6.39 17.22
N ASP A 108 3.66 -6.74 15.96
CA ASP A 108 4.53 -7.55 15.10
C ASP A 108 4.28 -7.17 13.65
N PHE A 109 5.35 -7.12 12.84
CA PHE A 109 5.26 -6.86 11.41
C PHE A 109 6.09 -7.87 10.63
N ARG A 110 5.47 -8.54 9.68
CA ARG A 110 6.16 -9.45 8.76
C ARG A 110 5.83 -9.12 7.31
N LEU A 111 6.80 -9.29 6.42
CA LEU A 111 6.74 -8.86 5.04
C LEU A 111 7.13 -9.97 4.06
N TRP A 112 6.24 -10.34 3.16
CA TRP A 112 6.56 -11.09 1.96
C TRP A 112 6.75 -10.14 0.78
N ILE A 113 7.94 -10.12 0.17
CA ILE A 113 8.30 -9.15 -0.86
C ILE A 113 8.92 -9.83 -2.08
N ASP A 114 8.62 -9.27 -3.27
CA ASP A 114 9.13 -9.77 -4.54
C ASP A 114 10.66 -9.62 -4.65
N PRO A 115 11.40 -10.63 -5.18
CA PRO A 115 12.86 -10.62 -5.29
C PRO A 115 13.44 -9.45 -6.09
N ARG A 116 12.67 -8.82 -6.99
CA ARG A 116 13.12 -7.66 -7.78
C ARG A 116 13.46 -6.44 -6.92
N VAL A 117 12.96 -6.39 -5.68
CA VAL A 117 13.33 -5.36 -4.70
C VAL A 117 14.83 -5.32 -4.43
N LYS A 118 15.55 -6.44 -4.50
CA LYS A 118 17.01 -6.53 -4.30
C LYS A 118 17.78 -5.61 -5.25
N VAL A 119 17.27 -5.41 -6.45
CA VAL A 119 17.90 -4.56 -7.48
C VAL A 119 17.29 -3.16 -7.52
N ARG A 120 15.96 -3.07 -7.40
CA ARG A 120 15.23 -1.81 -7.58
C ARG A 120 15.24 -0.91 -6.34
N ASN A 121 15.16 -1.51 -5.15
CA ASN A 121 15.04 -0.81 -3.88
C ASN A 121 15.87 -1.50 -2.78
N PRO A 122 17.21 -1.58 -2.92
CA PRO A 122 18.05 -2.33 -1.99
C PRO A 122 18.06 -1.73 -0.58
N ILE A 123 18.05 -0.40 -0.44
CA ILE A 123 18.08 0.26 0.88
C ILE A 123 16.81 -0.04 1.68
N PRO A 124 15.58 0.19 1.18
CA PRO A 124 14.37 -0.21 1.89
C PRO A 124 14.34 -1.70 2.25
N LEU A 125 14.85 -2.57 1.39
CA LEU A 125 14.93 -4.00 1.69
C LEU A 125 15.85 -4.29 2.89
N GLN A 126 17.04 -3.68 2.93
CA GLN A 126 17.96 -3.82 4.08
C GLN A 126 17.32 -3.31 5.38
N MET A 127 16.61 -2.17 5.32
CA MET A 127 15.85 -1.66 6.47
C MET A 127 14.77 -2.67 6.93
N CYS A 128 14.04 -3.28 5.98
CA CYS A 128 13.06 -4.32 6.31
C CYS A 128 13.72 -5.52 6.99
N GLN A 129 14.81 -6.05 6.42
CA GLN A 129 15.52 -7.22 6.94
C GLN A 129 16.13 -6.98 8.32
N ALA A 130 16.53 -5.75 8.63
CA ALA A 130 17.06 -5.37 9.93
C ALA A 130 15.99 -5.28 11.04
N ASN A 131 14.72 -5.14 10.68
CA ASN A 131 13.67 -4.80 11.65
C ASN A 131 12.45 -5.73 11.63
N PHE A 132 12.26 -6.52 10.57
CA PHE A 132 11.07 -7.34 10.37
C PHE A 132 11.43 -8.78 9.98
N LEU A 133 10.50 -9.70 10.17
CA LEU A 133 10.55 -11.01 9.53
C LEU A 133 10.22 -10.83 8.03
N VAL A 134 11.19 -11.12 7.15
CA VAL A 134 11.06 -10.91 5.71
C VAL A 134 11.19 -12.21 4.94
N ALA A 135 10.17 -12.55 4.16
CA ALA A 135 10.19 -13.61 3.15
C ALA A 135 10.40 -12.99 1.76
N ILE A 136 11.48 -13.38 1.07
CA ILE A 136 11.76 -12.91 -0.29
C ILE A 136 11.42 -14.03 -1.27
N ALA A 137 10.27 -13.90 -1.93
CA ALA A 137 9.78 -14.86 -2.92
C ALA A 137 8.88 -14.16 -3.95
N PRO A 138 8.70 -14.72 -5.16
CA PRO A 138 7.86 -14.12 -6.18
C PRO A 138 6.45 -13.83 -5.67
N VAL A 139 6.03 -12.56 -5.77
CA VAL A 139 4.69 -12.11 -5.42
C VAL A 139 4.31 -10.86 -6.20
N HIS A 140 3.07 -10.81 -6.68
CA HIS A 140 2.52 -9.58 -7.28
C HIS A 140 1.27 -9.08 -6.53
N ALA A 141 0.75 -9.84 -5.57
CA ALA A 141 -0.32 -9.40 -4.69
C ALA A 141 0.14 -8.23 -3.80
N LYS A 142 -0.79 -7.38 -3.43
CA LYS A 142 -0.62 -6.30 -2.45
C LYS A 142 -1.71 -6.49 -1.43
N ILE A 143 -1.34 -7.08 -0.30
CA ILE A 143 -2.25 -7.45 0.79
C ILE A 143 -1.63 -7.02 2.10
N CYS A 144 -2.46 -6.50 3.01
CA CYS A 144 -2.12 -6.31 4.42
C CYS A 144 -3.20 -6.96 5.27
N LEU A 145 -2.80 -7.80 6.19
CA LEU A 145 -3.64 -8.45 7.17
C LEU A 145 -3.38 -7.83 8.54
N PHE A 146 -4.46 -7.54 9.27
CA PHE A 146 -4.40 -6.99 10.62
C PHE A 146 -5.15 -7.92 11.56
N GLU A 147 -4.49 -8.33 12.63
CA GLU A 147 -5.07 -9.28 13.59
C GLU A 147 -4.80 -8.86 15.04
N ASN A 148 -5.85 -8.88 15.85
CA ASN A 148 -5.79 -8.88 17.30
C ASN A 148 -6.97 -9.69 17.86
N ALA A 149 -7.16 -9.68 19.20
CA ALA A 149 -8.23 -10.44 19.83
C ALA A 149 -9.65 -10.10 19.31
N ASN A 150 -9.85 -8.88 18.80
CA ASN A 150 -11.16 -8.37 18.40
C ASN A 150 -11.33 -8.18 16.89
N TRP A 151 -10.24 -8.16 16.11
CA TRP A 151 -10.27 -7.75 14.70
C TRP A 151 -9.48 -8.70 13.83
N LYS A 152 -10.08 -9.03 12.68
CA LYS A 152 -9.46 -9.70 11.55
C LYS A 152 -9.82 -8.92 10.29
N ILE A 153 -8.82 -8.27 9.67
CA ILE A 153 -9.04 -7.36 8.55
C ILE A 153 -8.07 -7.72 7.42
N SER A 154 -8.59 -7.87 6.20
CA SER A 154 -7.80 -7.97 4.97
C SER A 154 -7.94 -6.67 4.17
N VAL A 155 -6.82 -6.08 3.79
CA VAL A 155 -6.73 -4.96 2.84
C VAL A 155 -5.99 -5.44 1.61
N SER A 156 -6.61 -5.34 0.45
CA SER A 156 -5.99 -5.76 -0.81
C SER A 156 -6.26 -4.77 -1.94
N GLY A 157 -5.43 -4.80 -2.98
CA GLY A 157 -5.64 -3.92 -4.13
C GLY A 157 -4.44 -3.81 -5.06
N SER A 158 -4.35 -2.69 -5.77
CA SER A 158 -3.21 -2.37 -6.63
C SER A 158 -2.06 -1.68 -5.89
N LEU A 159 -2.30 -1.18 -4.68
CA LEU A 159 -1.39 -0.34 -3.91
C LEU A 159 -0.16 -1.11 -3.40
N ASN A 160 1.02 -0.66 -3.79
CA ASN A 160 2.26 -1.05 -3.13
C ASN A 160 2.53 -0.17 -1.89
N PHE A 161 3.63 -0.47 -1.16
CA PHE A 161 4.18 0.42 -0.13
C PHE A 161 5.02 1.54 -0.74
N THR A 162 4.49 2.14 -1.82
CA THR A 162 5.10 3.25 -2.56
C THR A 162 4.05 4.30 -2.82
N THR A 163 4.42 5.58 -2.84
CA THR A 163 3.53 6.64 -3.29
C THR A 163 3.43 6.59 -4.82
N ASN A 164 2.22 6.45 -5.35
CA ASN A 164 1.94 6.45 -6.78
C ASN A 164 0.97 7.60 -7.08
N PRO A 165 1.31 8.53 -8.00
CA PRO A 165 0.41 9.63 -8.36
C PRO A 165 -0.82 9.16 -9.16
N GLN A 166 -0.77 7.96 -9.74
CA GLN A 166 -1.89 7.41 -10.50
C GLN A 166 -2.99 6.89 -9.57
N PRO A 167 -4.25 6.89 -10.02
CA PRO A 167 -5.34 6.27 -9.27
C PRO A 167 -5.09 4.79 -9.03
N GLU A 168 -5.14 4.38 -7.77
CA GLU A 168 -5.06 2.98 -7.38
C GLU A 168 -6.33 2.60 -6.61
N ARG A 169 -6.82 1.38 -6.84
CA ARG A 169 -8.00 0.85 -6.19
C ARG A 169 -7.64 -0.17 -5.14
N GLY A 170 -8.31 -0.09 -3.99
CA GLY A 170 -8.23 -1.09 -2.94
C GLY A 170 -9.58 -1.42 -2.34
N ILE A 171 -9.57 -2.45 -1.54
CA ILE A 171 -10.71 -2.95 -0.77
C ILE A 171 -10.26 -3.29 0.64
N ILE A 172 -11.03 -2.90 1.64
CA ILE A 172 -10.90 -3.33 3.03
C ILE A 172 -12.04 -4.28 3.33
N GLN A 173 -11.74 -5.45 3.87
CA GLN A 173 -12.72 -6.47 4.23
C GLN A 173 -12.54 -6.85 5.69
N VAL A 174 -13.57 -6.56 6.50
CA VAL A 174 -13.62 -6.92 7.92
C VAL A 174 -14.42 -8.22 8.07
N ILE A 175 -13.93 -9.28 7.40
CA ILE A 175 -14.60 -10.57 7.24
C ILE A 175 -13.61 -11.69 7.59
N ASP A 176 -13.89 -12.44 8.64
CA ASP A 176 -13.00 -13.48 9.17
C ASP A 176 -12.63 -14.56 8.16
N SER A 177 -13.56 -14.99 7.32
CA SER A 177 -13.31 -16.03 6.30
C SER A 177 -12.33 -15.55 5.21
N VAL A 178 -12.43 -14.29 4.79
CA VAL A 178 -11.51 -13.67 3.83
C VAL A 178 -10.13 -13.54 4.46
N PHE A 179 -10.07 -12.97 5.66
CA PHE A 179 -8.83 -12.83 6.42
C PHE A 179 -8.12 -14.18 6.61
N ASN A 180 -8.84 -15.19 7.08
CA ASN A 180 -8.27 -16.51 7.35
C ASN A 180 -7.71 -17.15 6.08
N ARG A 181 -8.39 -16.98 4.93
CA ARG A 181 -7.91 -17.50 3.64
C ARG A 181 -6.63 -16.83 3.19
N ASP A 182 -6.57 -15.50 3.25
CA ASP A 182 -5.37 -14.75 2.89
C ASP A 182 -4.20 -15.09 3.85
N LYS A 183 -4.50 -15.21 5.15
CA LYS A 183 -3.53 -15.56 6.19
C LYS A 183 -2.90 -16.93 5.94
N GLU A 184 -3.71 -17.94 5.60
CA GLU A 184 -3.23 -19.30 5.29
C GLU A 184 -2.16 -19.26 4.19
N ILE A 185 -2.40 -18.53 3.10
CA ILE A 185 -1.47 -18.40 1.96
C ILE A 185 -0.18 -17.69 2.39
N ILE A 186 -0.30 -16.61 3.16
CA ILE A 186 0.87 -15.84 3.64
C ILE A 186 1.69 -16.68 4.63
N ASP A 187 1.04 -17.36 5.58
CA ASP A 187 1.71 -18.22 6.56
C ASP A 187 2.45 -19.39 5.90
N GLU A 188 1.83 -20.00 4.88
CA GLU A 188 2.49 -21.07 4.11
C GLU A 188 3.78 -20.56 3.45
N GLN A 189 3.79 -19.33 2.90
CA GLN A 189 4.99 -18.75 2.30
C GLN A 189 6.10 -18.53 3.35
N PHE A 190 5.76 -18.00 4.53
CA PHE A 190 6.75 -17.83 5.62
C PHE A 190 7.30 -19.17 6.10
N ASN A 191 6.46 -20.20 6.22
CA ASN A 191 6.87 -21.55 6.60
C ASN A 191 7.82 -22.18 5.57
N ARG A 192 7.62 -21.93 4.28
CA ARG A 192 8.54 -22.37 3.21
C ARG A 192 9.89 -21.66 3.30
N THR A 193 9.88 -20.35 3.57
CA THR A 193 11.10 -19.55 3.66
C THR A 193 11.95 -19.92 4.89
N ALA A 194 11.31 -20.30 6.00
CA ALA A 194 12.01 -20.73 7.21
C ALA A 194 12.71 -22.10 7.10
N LYS A 195 12.36 -22.91 6.09
CA LYS A 195 12.94 -24.26 5.86
C LYS A 195 14.12 -24.26 4.88
N ASN A 196 14.38 -23.13 4.23
CA ASN A 196 15.49 -22.94 3.29
C ASN A 196 16.56 -22.04 3.90
#